data_feffc417cb510a6b9c3bb9c82f891bfc
#
_entry.id   feffc417cb510a6b9c3bb9c82f891bfc
#
_cell.length_a   1.000
_cell.length_b   1.000
_cell.length_c   1.000
_cell.angle_alpha   90.00
_cell.angle_beta   90.00
_cell.angle_gamma   90.00
#
_symmetry.space_group_name_H-M   'P 1'
#
loop_
_entity.id
_entity.type
_entity.pdbx_description
1 polymer ?
#
loop_
_entity_poly.entity_id
_entity_poly.type
_entity_poly.pdbx_seq_one_letter_code
_entity_poly.pdbx_strand_id
1 'polypeptide(L)'
;MAQDRLAPILIISKKILAEYDLCDNCLGRLFAKKLHLSSNKLLGQKIHKKLHKKNKKCHICKNVFDSLPYYVEKMQAASSEYQYRTFLVGAKLKPSVLDRDDHIRSQFKLKGIDAIKTSITRELAKQFSRKTKKKQNHLEPDLTITADFKTESCEAHSKSLYLLGRYTKATRDIPQKQKPCSNCMGKGCVTCKRHGMTEFDSVEGMICKYVFEKFGATQAKITWIGGE
;
A
#
# COMPACT_ATOMS: atom_id res chain seq x y z
N MET A 1 10.06 27.11 26.34
CA MET A 1 8.74 26.41 26.32
C MET A 1 8.73 25.01 25.65
N ALA A 2 9.62 24.65 24.71
CA ALA A 2 9.65 23.31 24.12
C ALA A 2 10.39 22.23 24.97
N GLN A 3 11.26 22.63 25.89
CA GLN A 3 12.02 21.71 26.75
C GLN A 3 11.15 21.05 27.83
N ASP A 4 10.13 21.73 28.31
CA ASP A 4 9.25 21.26 29.39
C ASP A 4 8.34 20.08 29.01
N ARG A 5 7.97 19.98 27.71
CA ARG A 5 7.12 18.91 27.22
C ARG A 5 7.84 17.56 27.03
N LEU A 6 9.16 17.55 27.01
CA LEU A 6 9.97 16.33 26.84
C LEU A 6 10.23 15.60 28.17
N ALA A 7 10.24 16.28 29.30
CA ALA A 7 10.57 15.69 30.61
C ALA A 7 9.68 14.45 30.94
N PRO A 8 8.33 14.53 30.90
CA PRO A 8 7.48 13.39 31.22
C PRO A 8 7.66 12.23 30.22
N ILE A 9 7.99 12.54 28.96
CA ILE A 9 8.24 11.53 27.92
C ILE A 9 9.55 10.79 28.18
N LEU A 10 10.59 11.49 28.61
CA LEU A 10 11.87 10.87 28.95
C LEU A 10 11.75 9.87 30.09
N ILE A 11 10.92 10.15 31.10
CA ILE A 11 10.67 9.23 32.23
C ILE A 11 10.05 7.92 31.71
N ILE A 12 9.00 8.02 30.89
CA ILE A 12 8.32 6.84 30.32
C ILE A 12 9.26 6.12 29.34
N SER A 13 9.96 6.86 28.49
CA SER A 13 10.92 6.28 27.54
C SER A 13 12.05 5.53 28.24
N LYS A 14 12.54 6.03 29.39
CA LYS A 14 13.55 5.35 30.20
C LYS A 14 13.04 4.00 30.71
N LYS A 15 11.78 3.93 31.17
CA LYS A 15 11.14 2.68 31.61
C LYS A 15 11.01 1.70 30.45
N ILE A 16 10.51 2.15 29.28
CA ILE A 16 10.36 1.31 28.10
C ILE A 16 11.72 0.76 27.64
N LEU A 17 12.76 1.64 27.56
CA LEU A 17 14.09 1.25 27.10
C LEU A 17 14.91 0.47 28.13
N ALA A 18 14.42 0.32 29.34
CA ALA A 18 14.98 -0.62 30.32
C ALA A 18 14.57 -2.07 30.00
N GLU A 19 13.37 -2.27 29.43
CA GLU A 19 12.80 -3.58 29.14
C GLU A 19 12.91 -3.98 27.67
N TYR A 20 12.81 -2.99 26.74
CA TYR A 20 12.72 -3.25 25.30
C TYR A 20 13.67 -2.35 24.51
N ASP A 21 14.47 -2.95 23.64
CA ASP A 21 15.22 -2.19 22.63
C ASP A 21 14.26 -1.74 21.51
N LEU A 22 14.18 -0.44 21.27
CA LEU A 22 13.34 0.14 20.20
C LEU A 22 14.19 0.96 19.24
N CYS A 23 13.88 0.92 17.94
CA CYS A 23 14.48 1.84 16.98
C CYS A 23 13.90 3.25 17.09
N ASP A 24 14.60 4.23 16.51
CA ASP A 24 14.18 5.65 16.53
C ASP A 24 12.75 5.86 16.05
N ASN A 25 12.35 5.17 14.97
CA ASN A 25 10.99 5.28 14.44
C ASN A 25 9.95 4.75 15.43
N CYS A 26 10.18 3.58 16.02
CA CYS A 26 9.24 2.98 16.96
C CYS A 26 9.17 3.76 18.27
N LEU A 27 10.31 4.18 18.81
CA LEU A 27 10.35 4.97 20.04
C LEU A 27 9.69 6.34 19.85
N GLY A 28 10.06 7.06 18.80
CA GLY A 28 9.50 8.40 18.53
C GLY A 28 8.00 8.36 18.22
N ARG A 29 7.52 7.33 17.53
CA ARG A 29 6.11 7.14 17.21
C ARG A 29 5.21 7.08 18.46
N LEU A 30 5.71 6.53 19.54
CA LEU A 30 4.95 6.43 20.79
C LEU A 30 4.60 7.80 21.39
N PHE A 31 5.29 8.86 20.96
CA PHE A 31 5.15 10.20 21.58
C PHE A 31 4.94 11.33 20.57
N ALA A 32 5.31 11.15 19.29
CA ALA A 32 5.33 12.24 18.30
C ALA A 32 3.97 12.90 18.11
N LYS A 33 2.89 12.13 18.05
CA LYS A 33 1.52 12.66 17.90
C LYS A 33 1.11 13.51 19.10
N LYS A 34 1.45 13.08 20.31
CA LYS A 34 1.16 13.82 21.57
C LYS A 34 1.93 15.14 21.64
N LEU A 35 3.08 15.22 20.98
CA LEU A 35 3.90 16.44 20.89
C LEU A 35 3.63 17.25 19.63
N HIS A 36 2.70 16.82 18.77
CA HIS A 36 2.44 17.43 17.45
C HIS A 36 3.69 17.53 16.56
N LEU A 37 4.55 16.52 16.61
CA LEU A 37 5.78 16.46 15.81
C LEU A 37 5.57 15.67 14.52
N SER A 38 6.12 16.15 13.42
CA SER A 38 5.97 15.56 12.09
C SER A 38 6.90 14.36 11.82
N SER A 39 7.96 14.19 12.59
CA SER A 39 8.97 13.14 12.39
C SER A 39 9.15 12.24 13.61
N ASN A 40 8.69 11.02 13.49
CA ASN A 40 8.91 9.97 14.49
C ASN A 40 10.41 9.69 14.68
N LYS A 41 11.16 9.55 13.58
CA LYS A 41 12.59 9.24 13.60
C LYS A 41 13.40 10.28 14.35
N LEU A 42 13.18 11.58 14.07
CA LEU A 42 13.92 12.67 14.73
C LEU A 42 13.62 12.73 16.22
N LEU A 43 12.37 12.48 16.62
CA LEU A 43 12.03 12.43 18.04
C LEU A 43 12.71 11.26 18.74
N GLY A 44 12.68 10.06 18.13
CA GLY A 44 13.35 8.89 18.68
C GLY A 44 14.86 9.11 18.85
N GLN A 45 15.52 9.69 17.86
CA GLN A 45 16.94 10.06 17.93
C GLN A 45 17.22 11.03 19.11
N LYS A 46 16.39 12.05 19.28
CA LYS A 46 16.51 12.99 20.41
C LYS A 46 16.37 12.28 21.75
N ILE A 47 15.41 11.34 21.89
CA ILE A 47 15.19 10.56 23.10
C ILE A 47 16.40 9.64 23.37
N HIS A 48 16.85 8.87 22.39
CA HIS A 48 18.03 8.01 22.52
C HIS A 48 19.27 8.80 22.94
N LYS A 49 19.53 9.95 22.28
CA LYS A 49 20.65 10.82 22.61
C LYS A 49 20.58 11.34 24.08
N LYS A 50 19.41 11.79 24.51
CA LYS A 50 19.23 12.30 25.89
C LYS A 50 19.33 11.20 26.95
N LEU A 51 18.97 9.96 26.62
CA LEU A 51 19.04 8.82 27.54
C LEU A 51 20.35 8.03 27.41
N HIS A 52 21.28 8.48 26.56
CA HIS A 52 22.56 7.79 26.26
C HIS A 52 22.38 6.31 25.88
N LYS A 53 21.27 5.99 25.20
CA LYS A 53 20.96 4.65 24.71
C LYS A 53 21.30 4.51 23.22
N LYS A 54 21.94 3.38 22.84
CA LYS A 54 22.20 3.07 21.44
C LYS A 54 21.00 2.39 20.81
N ASN A 55 20.77 2.66 19.52
CA ASN A 55 19.78 1.97 18.72
C ASN A 55 20.24 0.53 18.46
N LYS A 56 19.44 -0.47 18.86
CA LYS A 56 19.67 -1.89 18.66
C LYS A 56 18.53 -2.49 17.83
N LYS A 57 18.54 -3.82 17.65
CA LYS A 57 17.48 -4.53 16.96
C LYS A 57 16.13 -4.28 17.64
N CYS A 58 15.23 -3.62 16.95
CA CYS A 58 13.96 -3.18 17.50
C CYS A 58 13.05 -4.34 17.91
N HIS A 59 12.58 -4.35 19.15
CA HIS A 59 11.66 -5.36 19.65
C HIS A 59 10.35 -5.37 18.86
N ILE A 60 9.76 -4.20 18.56
CA ILE A 60 8.48 -4.10 17.87
C ILE A 60 8.62 -4.50 16.39
N CYS A 61 9.36 -3.71 15.61
CA CYS A 61 9.35 -3.83 14.16
C CYS A 61 10.44 -4.76 13.59
N LYS A 62 11.36 -5.27 14.41
CA LYS A 62 12.50 -6.07 13.96
C LYS A 62 13.25 -5.40 12.78
N ASN A 63 13.40 -4.08 12.87
CA ASN A 63 14.07 -3.21 11.90
C ASN A 63 13.38 -3.09 10.51
N VAL A 64 12.07 -3.31 10.43
CA VAL A 64 11.30 -3.10 9.19
C VAL A 64 11.51 -1.70 8.59
N PHE A 65 11.72 -0.66 9.41
CA PHE A 65 11.97 0.69 8.89
C PHE A 65 13.26 0.81 8.08
N ASP A 66 14.23 -0.06 8.30
CA ASP A 66 15.50 -0.08 7.55
C ASP A 66 15.33 -0.76 6.18
N SER A 67 14.34 -1.65 6.04
CA SER A 67 14.01 -2.32 4.78
C SER A 67 13.03 -1.54 3.88
N LEU A 68 12.50 -0.40 4.31
CA LEU A 68 11.54 0.37 3.50
C LEU A 68 12.06 0.77 2.11
N PRO A 69 13.33 1.15 1.91
CA PRO A 69 13.85 1.44 0.57
C PRO A 69 13.68 0.28 -0.41
N TYR A 70 13.93 -0.95 0.03
CA TYR A 70 13.71 -2.16 -0.77
C TYR A 70 12.22 -2.31 -1.19
N TYR A 71 11.28 -2.06 -0.27
CA TYR A 71 9.85 -2.08 -0.61
C TYR A 71 9.46 -0.96 -1.55
N VAL A 72 10.07 0.22 -1.43
CA VAL A 72 9.83 1.34 -2.36
C VAL A 72 10.25 0.97 -3.78
N GLU A 73 11.33 0.22 -3.97
CA GLU A 73 11.73 -0.28 -5.29
C GLU A 73 10.75 -1.31 -5.83
N LYS A 74 10.32 -2.24 -5.01
CA LYS A 74 9.27 -3.20 -5.38
C LYS A 74 7.94 -2.53 -5.71
N MET A 75 7.54 -1.50 -4.97
CA MET A 75 6.37 -0.69 -5.27
C MET A 75 6.50 0.02 -6.62
N GLN A 76 7.69 0.53 -6.93
CA GLN A 76 7.95 1.17 -8.23
C GLN A 76 7.86 0.15 -9.36
N ALA A 77 8.44 -1.04 -9.22
CA ALA A 77 8.32 -2.11 -10.19
C ALA A 77 6.87 -2.56 -10.39
N ALA A 78 6.12 -2.77 -9.29
CA ALA A 78 4.70 -3.15 -9.35
C ALA A 78 3.80 -2.07 -9.99
N SER A 79 4.21 -0.81 -9.96
CA SER A 79 3.46 0.31 -10.53
C SER A 79 3.91 0.74 -11.93
N SER A 80 4.95 0.11 -12.49
CA SER A 80 5.57 0.55 -13.76
C SER A 80 4.65 0.45 -14.97
N GLU A 81 3.73 -0.51 -14.96
CA GLU A 81 2.77 -0.74 -16.05
C GLU A 81 1.54 0.17 -15.98
N TYR A 82 1.41 0.99 -14.92
CA TYR A 82 0.24 1.83 -14.69
C TYR A 82 0.52 3.30 -15.00
N GLN A 83 -0.43 3.94 -15.65
CA GLN A 83 -0.46 5.40 -15.79
C GLN A 83 -1.32 5.99 -14.67
N TYR A 84 -0.71 6.70 -13.72
CA TYR A 84 -1.41 7.27 -12.58
C TYR A 84 -0.80 8.62 -12.18
N ARG A 85 -1.58 9.47 -11.55
CA ARG A 85 -1.16 10.77 -10.99
C ARG A 85 -1.11 10.71 -9.46
N THR A 86 -2.03 9.97 -8.89
CA THR A 86 -2.20 9.85 -7.44
C THR A 86 -2.13 8.39 -6.99
N PHE A 87 -1.67 8.18 -5.77
CA PHE A 87 -1.56 6.85 -5.21
C PHE A 87 -1.93 6.78 -3.73
N LEU A 88 -2.26 5.58 -3.26
CA LEU A 88 -2.40 5.22 -1.86
C LEU A 88 -1.48 4.04 -1.53
N VAL A 89 -0.89 4.06 -0.33
CA VAL A 89 -0.06 2.95 0.14
C VAL A 89 -0.78 2.16 1.22
N GLY A 90 -0.88 0.85 1.02
CA GLY A 90 -1.28 -0.13 2.01
C GLY A 90 -0.08 -0.92 2.54
N ALA A 91 -0.21 -1.53 3.71
CA ALA A 91 0.77 -2.47 4.25
C ALA A 91 0.07 -3.67 4.90
N LYS A 92 0.55 -4.87 4.60
CA LYS A 92 0.22 -6.11 5.31
C LYS A 92 1.40 -6.49 6.18
N LEU A 93 1.28 -6.33 7.50
CA LEU A 93 2.34 -6.64 8.46
C LEU A 93 2.17 -8.07 9.01
N LYS A 94 3.27 -8.65 9.48
CA LYS A 94 3.24 -9.90 10.25
C LYS A 94 2.45 -9.68 11.55
N PRO A 95 1.52 -10.57 11.94
CA PRO A 95 0.73 -10.40 13.17
C PRO A 95 1.60 -10.14 14.39
N SER A 96 2.71 -10.83 14.53
CA SER A 96 3.65 -10.66 15.65
C SER A 96 4.24 -9.23 15.78
N VAL A 97 4.21 -8.42 14.74
CA VAL A 97 4.62 -7.00 14.81
C VAL A 97 3.51 -6.17 15.47
N LEU A 98 2.25 -6.48 15.13
CA LEU A 98 1.09 -5.82 15.71
C LEU A 98 0.95 -6.18 17.20
N ASP A 99 1.07 -7.47 17.53
CA ASP A 99 0.98 -7.95 18.90
C ASP A 99 2.03 -7.30 19.81
N ARG A 100 3.29 -7.19 19.34
CA ARG A 100 4.35 -6.52 20.11
C ARG A 100 4.09 -5.03 20.28
N ASP A 101 3.51 -4.38 19.28
CA ASP A 101 3.12 -2.97 19.36
C ASP A 101 2.01 -2.77 20.41
N ASP A 102 0.98 -3.58 20.34
CA ASP A 102 -0.16 -3.50 21.26
C ASP A 102 0.23 -3.88 22.70
N HIS A 103 1.12 -4.85 22.87
CA HIS A 103 1.67 -5.22 24.17
C HIS A 103 2.35 -4.03 24.87
N ILE A 104 3.31 -3.37 24.19
CA ILE A 104 4.00 -2.20 24.78
C ILE A 104 3.02 -1.07 25.06
N ARG A 105 2.07 -0.82 24.14
CA ARG A 105 1.06 0.23 24.34
C ARG A 105 0.20 -0.02 25.57
N SER A 106 -0.22 -1.25 25.78
CA SER A 106 -1.02 -1.68 26.92
C SER A 106 -0.21 -1.61 28.23
N GLN A 107 0.98 -2.22 28.24
CA GLN A 107 1.85 -2.29 29.42
C GLN A 107 2.20 -0.90 29.97
N PHE A 108 2.54 0.06 29.10
CA PHE A 108 2.88 1.41 29.50
C PHE A 108 1.71 2.41 29.42
N LYS A 109 0.47 1.90 29.24
CA LYS A 109 -0.78 2.68 29.21
C LYS A 109 -0.70 3.88 28.26
N LEU A 110 -0.09 3.68 27.07
CA LEU A 110 0.12 4.74 26.09
C LEU A 110 -1.17 5.00 25.29
N LYS A 111 -1.68 6.24 25.33
CA LYS A 111 -2.89 6.65 24.63
C LYS A 111 -2.56 7.70 23.54
N GLY A 112 -3.39 7.74 22.49
CA GLY A 112 -3.30 8.76 21.45
C GLY A 112 -2.05 8.67 20.57
N ILE A 113 -1.51 7.47 20.36
CA ILE A 113 -0.33 7.21 19.53
C ILE A 113 -0.73 6.64 18.17
N ASP A 114 0.14 6.84 17.18
CA ASP A 114 -0.05 6.22 15.87
C ASP A 114 0.20 4.72 15.93
N ALA A 115 -0.67 3.92 15.29
CA ALA A 115 -0.40 2.50 15.10
C ALA A 115 0.85 2.28 14.24
N ILE A 116 1.56 1.18 14.46
CA ILE A 116 2.77 0.88 13.70
C ILE A 116 2.48 0.79 12.20
N LYS A 117 1.35 0.21 11.80
CA LYS A 117 0.92 0.13 10.40
C LYS A 117 0.81 1.50 9.76
N THR A 118 0.16 2.47 10.42
CA THR A 118 0.03 3.85 9.95
C THR A 118 1.40 4.52 9.79
N SER A 119 2.31 4.28 10.72
CA SER A 119 3.66 4.84 10.64
C SER A 119 4.47 4.27 9.47
N ILE A 120 4.39 2.97 9.23
CA ILE A 120 5.06 2.30 8.11
C ILE A 120 4.47 2.78 6.77
N THR A 121 3.16 2.81 6.61
CA THR A 121 2.51 3.28 5.37
C THR A 121 2.85 4.74 5.08
N ARG A 122 2.91 5.60 6.09
CA ARG A 122 3.30 7.00 5.96
C ARG A 122 4.74 7.16 5.46
N GLU A 123 5.69 6.41 6.03
CA GLU A 123 7.08 6.47 5.61
C GLU A 123 7.29 5.87 4.21
N LEU A 124 6.62 4.75 3.87
CA LEU A 124 6.60 4.21 2.52
C LEU A 124 6.07 5.22 1.50
N ALA A 125 4.90 5.81 1.79
CA ALA A 125 4.28 6.80 0.89
C ALA A 125 5.17 8.02 0.68
N LYS A 126 5.82 8.51 1.74
CA LYS A 126 6.76 9.64 1.69
C LYS A 126 7.97 9.33 0.82
N GLN A 127 8.59 8.14 0.98
CA GLN A 127 9.73 7.73 0.18
C GLN A 127 9.32 7.48 -1.28
N PHE A 128 8.20 6.81 -1.51
CA PHE A 128 7.66 6.55 -2.85
C PHE A 128 7.29 7.84 -3.59
N SER A 129 6.63 8.79 -2.91
CA SER A 129 6.32 10.11 -3.48
C SER A 129 7.57 10.88 -3.89
N ARG A 130 8.63 10.83 -3.07
CA ARG A 130 9.92 11.47 -3.39
C ARG A 130 10.58 10.86 -4.62
N LYS A 131 10.51 9.53 -4.75
CA LYS A 131 11.13 8.78 -5.84
C LYS A 131 10.36 8.94 -7.16
N THR A 132 9.03 8.89 -7.12
CA THR A 132 8.18 8.92 -8.32
C THR A 132 7.66 10.30 -8.69
N LYS A 133 7.78 11.29 -7.78
CA LYS A 133 7.18 12.64 -7.91
C LYS A 133 5.65 12.63 -8.01
N LYS A 134 5.00 11.50 -7.66
CA LYS A 134 3.55 11.37 -7.62
C LYS A 134 2.99 11.82 -6.26
N LYS A 135 1.70 12.20 -6.24
CA LYS A 135 1.04 12.70 -5.02
C LYS A 135 0.23 11.59 -4.34
N GLN A 136 0.28 11.56 -3.01
CA GLN A 136 -0.59 10.68 -2.22
C GLN A 136 -2.01 11.25 -2.17
N ASN A 137 -3.01 10.38 -2.37
CA ASN A 137 -4.43 10.70 -2.21
C ASN A 137 -5.08 9.58 -1.38
N HIS A 138 -5.79 9.97 -0.32
CA HIS A 138 -6.44 9.04 0.60
C HIS A 138 -7.90 8.76 0.25
N LEU A 139 -8.54 9.67 -0.49
CA LEU A 139 -9.96 9.57 -0.82
C LEU A 139 -10.17 8.83 -2.13
N GLU A 140 -9.56 9.32 -3.19
CA GLU A 140 -9.71 8.78 -4.55
C GLU A 140 -8.34 8.60 -5.22
N PRO A 141 -7.57 7.58 -4.83
CA PRO A 141 -6.30 7.28 -5.49
C PRO A 141 -6.54 6.64 -6.86
N ASP A 142 -5.74 7.02 -7.87
CA ASP A 142 -5.72 6.31 -9.16
C ASP A 142 -5.15 4.90 -9.00
N LEU A 143 -4.17 4.75 -8.10
CA LEU A 143 -3.47 3.49 -7.85
C LEU A 143 -3.32 3.23 -6.36
N THR A 144 -3.71 2.04 -5.92
CA THR A 144 -3.42 1.56 -4.56
C THR A 144 -2.31 0.53 -4.61
N ILE A 145 -1.22 0.78 -3.87
CA ILE A 145 -0.07 -0.13 -3.82
C ILE A 145 0.05 -0.69 -2.41
N THR A 146 -0.03 -2.01 -2.31
CA THR A 146 0.06 -2.70 -1.02
C THR A 146 1.39 -3.43 -0.91
N ALA A 147 2.19 -3.07 0.10
CA ALA A 147 3.41 -3.78 0.47
C ALA A 147 3.06 -4.90 1.47
N ASP A 148 3.36 -6.13 1.13
CA ASP A 148 3.17 -7.29 2.00
C ASP A 148 4.52 -7.69 2.61
N PHE A 149 4.65 -7.47 3.93
CA PHE A 149 5.86 -7.79 4.70
C PHE A 149 5.94 -9.26 5.13
N LYS A 150 4.90 -10.05 4.86
CA LYS A 150 4.90 -11.48 5.12
C LYS A 150 5.48 -12.26 3.92
N THR A 151 5.02 -11.91 2.73
CA THR A 151 5.42 -12.53 1.45
C THR A 151 6.56 -11.78 0.76
N GLU A 152 6.95 -10.63 1.30
CA GLU A 152 7.96 -9.73 0.74
C GLU A 152 7.63 -9.29 -0.70
N SER A 153 6.35 -9.08 -0.99
CA SER A 153 5.84 -8.67 -2.30
C SER A 153 5.14 -7.31 -2.24
N CYS A 154 4.93 -6.73 -3.42
CA CYS A 154 4.11 -5.54 -3.59
C CYS A 154 3.11 -5.78 -4.71
N GLU A 155 1.86 -5.40 -4.48
CA GLU A 155 0.77 -5.50 -5.44
C GLU A 155 0.22 -4.10 -5.72
N ALA A 156 -0.07 -3.82 -6.98
CA ALA A 156 -0.67 -2.57 -7.39
C ALA A 156 -2.05 -2.83 -8.01
N HIS A 157 -3.04 -2.04 -7.62
CA HIS A 157 -4.41 -2.12 -8.12
C HIS A 157 -4.87 -0.72 -8.55
N SER A 158 -5.26 -0.59 -9.81
CA SER A 158 -5.81 0.66 -10.34
C SER A 158 -7.29 0.83 -9.96
N LYS A 159 -7.76 2.07 -9.99
CA LYS A 159 -9.19 2.37 -9.93
C LYS A 159 -9.88 1.75 -11.15
N SER A 160 -11.05 1.15 -10.94
CA SER A 160 -11.85 0.63 -12.05
C SER A 160 -12.32 1.77 -12.96
N LEU A 161 -12.20 1.57 -14.27
CA LEU A 161 -12.72 2.47 -15.29
C LEU A 161 -14.10 1.99 -15.72
N TYR A 162 -15.09 2.86 -15.61
CA TYR A 162 -16.45 2.58 -16.07
C TYR A 162 -16.71 3.34 -17.37
N LEU A 163 -17.11 2.61 -18.41
CA LEU A 163 -17.45 3.15 -19.71
C LEU A 163 -18.91 2.84 -20.01
N LEU A 164 -19.63 3.83 -20.52
CA LEU A 164 -20.98 3.68 -21.04
C LEU A 164 -20.97 4.08 -22.50
N GLY A 165 -21.58 3.26 -23.33
CA GLY A 165 -21.67 3.53 -24.75
C GLY A 165 -22.86 2.83 -25.41
N ARG A 166 -23.08 3.16 -26.68
CA ARG A 166 -24.04 2.47 -27.55
C ARG A 166 -23.25 1.83 -28.69
N TYR A 167 -23.72 0.70 -29.18
CA TYR A 167 -23.17 0.08 -30.37
C TYR A 167 -24.30 -0.31 -31.33
N THR A 168 -23.98 -0.37 -32.59
CA THR A 168 -24.84 -0.90 -33.65
C THR A 168 -24.22 -2.17 -34.22
N LYS A 169 -25.04 -3.16 -34.50
CA LYS A 169 -24.64 -4.44 -35.07
C LYS A 169 -25.06 -4.47 -36.51
N ALA A 170 -24.10 -4.40 -37.43
CA ALA A 170 -24.35 -4.39 -38.88
C ALA A 170 -24.69 -5.78 -39.42
N THR A 171 -24.21 -6.84 -38.76
CA THR A 171 -24.45 -8.22 -39.12
C THR A 171 -25.09 -9.01 -37.98
N ARG A 172 -26.04 -9.92 -38.27
CA ARG A 172 -26.76 -10.67 -37.21
C ARG A 172 -25.99 -11.90 -36.69
N ASP A 173 -24.98 -12.35 -37.42
CA ASP A 173 -24.28 -13.63 -37.14
C ASP A 173 -23.16 -13.52 -36.12
N ILE A 174 -22.87 -12.32 -35.61
CA ILE A 174 -21.85 -12.09 -34.59
C ILE A 174 -22.44 -12.39 -33.20
N PRO A 175 -21.86 -13.36 -32.45
CA PRO A 175 -22.33 -13.65 -31.10
C PRO A 175 -22.16 -12.46 -30.15
N GLN A 176 -23.04 -12.35 -29.15
CA GLN A 176 -23.01 -11.26 -28.19
C GLN A 176 -21.88 -11.43 -27.19
N LYS A 177 -21.76 -12.63 -26.61
CA LYS A 177 -20.77 -12.96 -25.59
C LYS A 177 -19.53 -13.61 -26.18
N GLN A 178 -18.39 -13.28 -25.61
CA GLN A 178 -17.12 -13.89 -25.94
C GLN A 178 -16.95 -15.25 -25.23
N LYS A 179 -16.44 -16.23 -25.94
CA LYS A 179 -16.03 -17.50 -25.34
C LYS A 179 -14.82 -17.26 -24.44
N PRO A 180 -14.82 -17.82 -23.22
CA PRO A 180 -13.66 -17.70 -22.34
C PRO A 180 -12.46 -18.49 -22.90
N CYS A 181 -11.27 -18.08 -22.52
CA CYS A 181 -10.05 -18.81 -22.85
C CYS A 181 -10.14 -20.26 -22.34
N SER A 182 -9.91 -21.24 -23.21
CA SER A 182 -9.99 -22.67 -22.88
C SER A 182 -9.01 -23.11 -21.80
N ASN A 183 -7.82 -22.48 -21.73
CA ASN A 183 -6.79 -22.84 -20.76
C ASN A 183 -7.08 -22.38 -19.33
N CYS A 184 -7.79 -21.26 -19.14
CA CYS A 184 -7.99 -20.67 -17.81
C CYS A 184 -9.46 -20.42 -17.47
N MET A 185 -10.38 -20.78 -18.35
CA MET A 185 -11.83 -20.61 -18.19
C MET A 185 -12.19 -19.17 -17.76
N GLY A 186 -11.57 -18.18 -18.40
CA GLY A 186 -11.81 -16.76 -18.15
C GLY A 186 -11.02 -16.14 -16.98
N LYS A 187 -10.23 -16.91 -16.23
CA LYS A 187 -9.48 -16.41 -15.06
C LYS A 187 -8.26 -15.53 -15.41
N GLY A 188 -7.81 -15.62 -16.67
CA GLY A 188 -6.59 -14.94 -17.11
C GLY A 188 -5.33 -15.79 -16.92
N CYS A 189 -4.64 -16.14 -18.01
CA CYS A 189 -3.37 -16.89 -18.01
C CYS A 189 -2.38 -16.26 -18.99
N VAL A 190 -1.17 -16.82 -19.06
CA VAL A 190 -0.13 -16.35 -19.99
C VAL A 190 -0.59 -16.44 -21.44
N THR A 191 -1.25 -17.55 -21.83
CA THR A 191 -1.74 -17.80 -23.19
C THR A 191 -2.70 -16.70 -23.67
N CYS A 192 -3.60 -16.25 -22.82
CA CYS A 192 -4.54 -15.18 -23.14
C CYS A 192 -4.05 -13.79 -22.68
N LYS A 193 -2.76 -13.62 -22.40
CA LYS A 193 -2.18 -12.35 -21.90
C LYS A 193 -2.94 -11.77 -20.69
N ARG A 194 -3.48 -12.66 -19.85
CA ARG A 194 -4.33 -12.35 -18.67
C ARG A 194 -5.72 -11.79 -19.01
N HIS A 195 -6.12 -11.70 -20.28
CA HIS A 195 -7.41 -11.14 -20.68
C HIS A 195 -8.61 -12.07 -20.41
N GLY A 196 -8.37 -13.35 -20.16
CA GLY A 196 -9.43 -14.34 -19.98
C GLY A 196 -10.10 -14.81 -21.27
N MET A 197 -9.71 -14.26 -22.43
CA MET A 197 -10.19 -14.58 -23.76
C MET A 197 -9.04 -14.54 -24.77
N THR A 198 -9.10 -15.37 -25.82
CA THR A 198 -8.06 -15.46 -26.86
C THR A 198 -8.55 -14.98 -28.22
N GLU A 199 -9.82 -15.22 -28.52
CA GLU A 199 -10.50 -14.78 -29.72
C GLU A 199 -11.30 -13.50 -29.40
N PHE A 200 -11.55 -12.70 -30.43
CA PHE A 200 -12.30 -11.46 -30.31
C PHE A 200 -13.34 -11.35 -31.41
N ASP A 201 -14.09 -12.48 -31.60
CA ASP A 201 -15.06 -12.73 -32.65
C ASP A 201 -16.51 -12.42 -32.25
N SER A 202 -16.71 -11.82 -31.09
CA SER A 202 -18.02 -11.44 -30.57
C SER A 202 -18.09 -9.94 -30.35
N VAL A 203 -19.29 -9.39 -30.07
CA VAL A 203 -19.46 -7.97 -29.67
C VAL A 203 -18.66 -7.70 -28.41
N GLU A 204 -18.75 -8.55 -27.41
CA GLU A 204 -17.95 -8.46 -26.19
C GLU A 204 -16.45 -8.47 -26.50
N GLY A 205 -16.00 -9.42 -27.30
CA GLY A 205 -14.60 -9.57 -27.67
C GLY A 205 -14.05 -8.34 -28.37
N MET A 206 -14.77 -7.79 -29.34
CA MET A 206 -14.35 -6.59 -30.09
C MET A 206 -14.22 -5.36 -29.16
N ILE A 207 -15.20 -5.16 -28.29
CA ILE A 207 -15.16 -4.05 -27.32
C ILE A 207 -14.03 -4.25 -26.33
N CYS A 208 -13.88 -5.46 -25.77
CA CYS A 208 -12.79 -5.80 -24.84
C CYS A 208 -11.42 -5.60 -25.49
N LYS A 209 -11.22 -6.03 -26.73
CA LYS A 209 -9.97 -5.82 -27.48
C LYS A 209 -9.60 -4.35 -27.53
N TYR A 210 -10.55 -3.49 -27.90
CA TYR A 210 -10.33 -2.05 -27.94
C TYR A 210 -9.98 -1.48 -26.55
N VAL A 211 -10.67 -1.93 -25.49
CA VAL A 211 -10.40 -1.51 -24.10
C VAL A 211 -9.00 -1.94 -23.65
N PHE A 212 -8.59 -3.17 -23.98
CA PHE A 212 -7.24 -3.68 -23.67
C PHE A 212 -6.16 -2.89 -24.38
N GLU A 213 -6.33 -2.59 -25.66
CA GLU A 213 -5.38 -1.83 -26.46
C GLU A 213 -5.31 -0.36 -26.06
N LYS A 214 -6.48 0.27 -25.84
CA LYS A 214 -6.57 1.70 -25.54
C LYS A 214 -6.14 2.06 -24.12
N PHE A 215 -6.48 1.24 -23.15
CA PHE A 215 -6.30 1.53 -21.72
C PHE A 215 -5.26 0.63 -21.03
N GLY A 216 -4.68 -0.33 -21.74
CA GLY A 216 -3.76 -1.30 -21.13
C GLY A 216 -4.43 -2.17 -20.06
N ALA A 217 -5.76 -2.33 -20.12
CA ALA A 217 -6.49 -3.11 -19.15
C ALA A 217 -6.16 -4.60 -19.31
N THR A 218 -6.07 -5.33 -18.21
CA THR A 218 -5.86 -6.77 -18.22
C THR A 218 -7.17 -7.54 -18.22
N GLN A 219 -8.24 -6.97 -17.67
CA GLN A 219 -9.57 -7.55 -17.61
C GLN A 219 -10.63 -6.49 -17.92
N ALA A 220 -11.69 -6.90 -18.58
CA ALA A 220 -12.87 -6.08 -18.80
C ALA A 220 -14.11 -6.94 -18.53
N LYS A 221 -15.15 -6.32 -17.97
CA LYS A 221 -16.45 -6.94 -17.77
C LYS A 221 -17.50 -6.04 -18.43
N ILE A 222 -18.26 -6.63 -19.35
CA ILE A 222 -19.33 -5.92 -20.05
C ILE A 222 -20.68 -6.38 -19.52
N THR A 223 -21.55 -5.41 -19.30
CA THR A 223 -22.96 -5.64 -19.02
C THR A 223 -23.77 -4.85 -20.03
N TRP A 224 -24.77 -5.45 -20.61
CA TRP A 224 -25.69 -4.82 -21.57
C TRP A 224 -27.09 -4.73 -21.01
N ILE A 225 -27.78 -3.70 -21.45
CA ILE A 225 -29.20 -3.48 -21.19
C ILE A 225 -29.91 -3.63 -22.53
N GLY A 226 -30.68 -4.69 -22.67
CA GLY A 226 -31.40 -5.00 -23.91
C GLY A 226 -30.52 -5.63 -25.00
N GLY A 227 -31.14 -6.27 -25.95
CA GLY A 227 -30.51 -6.81 -27.15
C GLY A 227 -30.60 -8.34 -27.22
N GLU A 228 -31.53 -8.81 -27.97
CA GLU A 228 -31.47 -10.04 -28.71
C GLU A 228 -30.87 -9.77 -30.09
#